data_7845fc0c51043b12b4d4639fb7a68c5d
#
_entry.id   7845fc0c51043b12b4d4639fb7a68c5d
#
_cell.length_a   1.000
_cell.length_b   1.000
_cell.length_c   1.000
_cell.angle_alpha   90.00
_cell.angle_beta   90.00
_cell.angle_gamma   90.00
#
_symmetry.space_group_name_H-M   'P 1'
#
loop_
_entity.id
_entity.type
_entity.pdbx_description
1 polymer ?
#
loop_
_entity_poly.entity_id
_entity_poly.type
_entity_poly.pdbx_seq_one_letter_code
_entity_poly.pdbx_strand_id
1 'polypeptide(L)'
;MSNIRIAFIGAGNMAASLIGGLRAKGLDAAQIRASDPGADTRARVNAEHGIEVFADNAQAIQDADVVVLAVKPQAMKAVCEAIRPSLKPNQLVVSIAAGITCASMNSWLGAQPIVRC
;
A
#
# COMPACT_ATOMS: atom_id res chain seq x y z
N MET A 1 -8.80 17.75 1.54
CA MET A 1 -8.98 16.31 1.52
C MET A 1 -8.64 15.70 0.17
N SER A 2 -8.87 16.44 -0.86
CA SER A 2 -8.64 15.99 -2.23
C SER A 2 -7.19 15.74 -2.60
N ASN A 3 -6.23 16.16 -1.76
CA ASN A 3 -4.81 16.01 -2.07
C ASN A 3 -4.13 14.83 -1.38
N ILE A 4 -4.89 14.01 -0.67
CA ILE A 4 -4.31 12.85 -0.01
C ILE A 4 -3.83 11.84 -1.06
N ARG A 5 -2.65 11.27 -0.82
CA ARG A 5 -2.05 10.27 -1.70
C ARG A 5 -1.93 8.96 -0.97
N ILE A 6 -2.40 7.89 -1.61
CA ILE A 6 -2.45 6.57 -1.01
C ILE A 6 -1.66 5.59 -1.87
N ALA A 7 -0.78 4.83 -1.25
CA ALA A 7 -0.02 3.77 -1.91
C ALA A 7 -0.41 2.42 -1.33
N PHE A 8 -0.69 1.46 -2.19
CA PHE A 8 -1.00 0.08 -1.81
C PHE A 8 0.22 -0.79 -2.07
N ILE A 9 0.70 -1.46 -1.05
CA ILE A 9 1.72 -2.49 -1.21
C ILE A 9 1.00 -3.81 -1.37
N GLY A 10 1.05 -4.36 -2.58
CA GLY A 10 0.23 -5.49 -3.02
C GLY A 10 -1.00 -5.00 -3.78
N ALA A 11 -1.24 -5.59 -4.94
CA ALA A 11 -2.33 -5.19 -5.82
C ALA A 11 -3.28 -6.36 -6.14
N GLY A 12 -3.39 -7.32 -5.21
CA GLY A 12 -4.30 -8.45 -5.36
C GLY A 12 -5.77 -8.05 -5.20
N ASN A 13 -6.65 -9.04 -5.09
CA ASN A 13 -8.10 -8.80 -5.12
C ASN A 13 -8.57 -7.84 -4.03
N MET A 14 -8.04 -7.96 -2.81
CA MET A 14 -8.46 -7.09 -1.72
C MET A 14 -8.05 -5.64 -1.97
N ALA A 15 -6.80 -5.43 -2.38
CA ALA A 15 -6.33 -4.10 -2.72
C ALA A 15 -7.11 -3.52 -3.90
N ALA A 16 -7.36 -4.31 -4.93
CA ALA A 16 -8.11 -3.88 -6.10
C ALA A 16 -9.52 -3.44 -5.72
N SER A 17 -10.17 -4.17 -4.81
CA SER A 17 -11.51 -3.80 -4.33
C SER A 17 -11.50 -2.46 -3.60
N LEU A 18 -10.50 -2.23 -2.75
CA LEU A 18 -10.36 -0.96 -2.05
C LEU A 18 -10.07 0.19 -3.01
N ILE A 19 -9.20 -0.04 -3.99
CA ILE A 19 -8.88 0.95 -5.02
C ILE A 19 -10.15 1.34 -5.79
N GLY A 20 -10.94 0.34 -6.19
CA GLY A 20 -12.20 0.57 -6.87
C GLY A 20 -13.17 1.40 -6.05
N GLY A 21 -13.25 1.10 -4.74
CA GLY A 21 -14.10 1.86 -3.82
C GLY A 21 -13.65 3.30 -3.68
N LEU A 22 -12.35 3.54 -3.58
CA LEU A 22 -11.82 4.89 -3.49
C LEU A 22 -12.06 5.69 -4.77
N ARG A 23 -11.87 5.06 -5.93
CA ARG A 23 -12.18 5.69 -7.21
C ARG A 23 -13.65 6.05 -7.32
N ALA A 24 -14.53 5.16 -6.88
CA ALA A 24 -15.97 5.42 -6.89
C ALA A 24 -16.36 6.58 -5.97
N LYS A 25 -15.58 6.83 -4.92
CA LYS A 25 -15.84 7.94 -4.00
C LYS A 25 -15.23 9.26 -4.45
N GLY A 26 -14.58 9.28 -5.59
CA GLY A 26 -14.09 10.52 -6.19
C GLY A 26 -12.59 10.77 -6.11
N LEU A 27 -11.80 9.85 -5.57
CA LEU A 27 -10.35 10.00 -5.62
C LEU A 27 -9.88 9.84 -7.06
N ASP A 28 -8.98 10.74 -7.47
CA ASP A 28 -8.38 10.67 -8.80
C ASP A 28 -7.36 9.53 -8.88
N ALA A 29 -7.20 8.98 -10.08
CA ALA A 29 -6.20 7.95 -10.32
C ALA A 29 -4.79 8.42 -9.94
N ALA A 30 -4.49 9.70 -10.10
CA ALA A 30 -3.20 10.28 -9.75
C ALA A 30 -2.93 10.26 -8.23
N GLN A 31 -3.95 10.10 -7.41
CA GLN A 31 -3.81 10.06 -5.95
C GLN A 31 -3.57 8.64 -5.42
N ILE A 32 -3.67 7.64 -6.27
CA ILE A 32 -3.56 6.24 -5.87
C ILE A 32 -2.44 5.58 -6.66
N ARG A 33 -1.55 4.90 -5.96
CA ARG A 33 -0.50 4.08 -6.55
C ARG A 33 -0.53 2.71 -5.90
N ALA A 34 0.08 1.75 -6.56
CA ALA A 34 0.20 0.41 -6.00
C ALA A 34 1.52 -0.21 -6.44
N SER A 35 1.92 -1.28 -5.77
CA SER A 35 3.04 -2.10 -6.17
C SER A 35 2.66 -3.57 -6.09
N ASP A 36 3.22 -4.37 -6.98
CA ASP A 36 3.01 -5.81 -6.97
C ASP A 36 4.13 -6.45 -7.78
N PRO A 37 4.67 -7.60 -7.34
CA PRO A 37 5.72 -8.28 -8.10
C PRO A 37 5.23 -8.94 -9.39
N GLY A 38 3.91 -9.20 -9.51
CA GLY A 38 3.34 -9.87 -10.67
C GLY A 38 3.03 -8.92 -11.82
N ALA A 39 3.64 -9.15 -12.97
CA ALA A 39 3.42 -8.31 -14.15
C ALA A 39 1.95 -8.34 -14.61
N ASP A 40 1.31 -9.51 -14.57
CA ASP A 40 -0.09 -9.65 -14.95
C ASP A 40 -1.01 -8.88 -14.01
N THR A 41 -0.74 -8.93 -12.72
CA THR A 41 -1.50 -8.19 -11.72
C THR A 41 -1.34 -6.69 -11.93
N ARG A 42 -0.13 -6.22 -12.18
CA ARG A 42 0.13 -4.81 -12.46
C ARG A 42 -0.64 -4.32 -13.68
N ALA A 43 -0.62 -5.09 -14.75
CA ALA A 43 -1.32 -4.73 -15.99
C ALA A 43 -2.82 -4.68 -15.79
N ARG A 44 -3.37 -5.66 -15.06
CA ARG A 44 -4.82 -5.74 -14.80
C ARG A 44 -5.30 -4.55 -13.98
N VAL A 45 -4.61 -4.23 -12.89
CA VAL A 45 -5.03 -3.14 -12.01
C VAL A 45 -4.90 -1.80 -12.73
N ASN A 46 -3.83 -1.61 -13.49
CA ASN A 46 -3.67 -0.41 -14.31
C ASN A 46 -4.82 -0.26 -15.31
N ALA A 47 -5.20 -1.34 -16.00
CA ALA A 47 -6.27 -1.31 -16.98
C ALA A 47 -7.63 -1.07 -16.35
N GLU A 48 -7.91 -1.70 -15.20
CA GLU A 48 -9.22 -1.59 -14.55
C GLU A 48 -9.44 -0.26 -13.83
N HIS A 49 -8.41 0.29 -13.23
CA HIS A 49 -8.55 1.44 -12.33
C HIS A 49 -7.80 2.68 -12.79
N GLY A 50 -6.97 2.57 -13.81
CA GLY A 50 -6.24 3.70 -14.36
C GLY A 50 -5.12 4.26 -13.49
N ILE A 51 -4.69 3.51 -12.47
CA ILE A 51 -3.64 3.95 -11.55
C ILE A 51 -2.28 3.39 -11.98
N GLU A 52 -1.21 4.06 -11.52
CA GLU A 52 0.14 3.55 -11.70
C GLU A 52 0.41 2.38 -10.77
N VAL A 53 1.00 1.31 -11.30
CA VAL A 53 1.38 0.13 -10.52
C VAL A 53 2.83 -0.19 -10.78
N PHE A 54 3.63 -0.22 -9.72
CA PHE A 54 5.08 -0.42 -9.78
C PHE A 54 5.47 -1.83 -9.39
N ALA A 55 6.63 -2.27 -9.89
CA ALA A 55 7.26 -3.50 -9.39
C ALA A 55 7.99 -3.24 -8.06
N ASP A 56 8.43 -2.02 -7.83
CA ASP A 56 9.23 -1.63 -6.67
C ASP A 56 8.35 -0.94 -5.62
N ASN A 57 8.31 -1.50 -4.42
CA ASN A 57 7.54 -0.95 -3.31
C ASN A 57 7.99 0.46 -2.94
N ALA A 58 9.30 0.72 -2.95
CA ALA A 58 9.84 2.02 -2.58
C ALA A 58 9.36 3.13 -3.52
N GLN A 59 9.24 2.84 -4.81
CA GLN A 59 8.71 3.80 -5.77
C GLN A 59 7.24 4.12 -5.51
N ALA A 60 6.46 3.10 -5.15
CA ALA A 60 5.02 3.29 -4.92
C ALA A 60 4.76 4.19 -3.72
N ILE A 61 5.56 4.10 -2.66
CA ILE A 61 5.32 4.83 -1.41
C ILE A 61 5.97 6.22 -1.36
N GLN A 62 6.73 6.60 -2.38
CA GLN A 62 7.63 7.76 -2.32
C GLN A 62 6.95 9.05 -1.86
N ASP A 63 5.79 9.37 -2.40
CA ASP A 63 5.08 10.61 -2.05
C ASP A 63 3.72 10.33 -1.39
N ALA A 64 3.54 9.14 -0.84
CA ALA A 64 2.27 8.78 -0.23
C ALA A 64 2.11 9.39 1.15
N ASP A 65 0.90 9.79 1.48
CA ASP A 65 0.52 10.19 2.84
C ASP A 65 0.13 8.95 3.65
N VAL A 66 -0.48 7.97 2.98
CA VAL A 66 -0.93 6.72 3.59
C VAL A 66 -0.37 5.55 2.78
N VAL A 67 0.21 4.59 3.49
CA VAL A 67 0.71 3.35 2.90
C VAL A 67 -0.14 2.19 3.40
N VAL A 68 -0.85 1.53 2.50
CA VAL A 68 -1.73 0.41 2.84
C VAL A 68 -1.00 -0.89 2.54
N LEU A 69 -0.79 -1.71 3.56
CA LEU A 69 -0.14 -3.01 3.42
C LEU A 69 -1.21 -4.07 3.14
N ALA A 70 -1.27 -4.51 1.89
CA ALA A 70 -2.26 -5.46 1.39
C ALA A 70 -1.62 -6.77 0.93
N VAL A 71 -0.49 -7.12 1.54
CA VAL A 71 0.19 -8.38 1.26
C VAL A 71 -0.28 -9.46 2.22
N LYS A 72 -0.01 -10.71 1.86
CA LYS A 72 -0.37 -11.85 2.72
C LYS A 72 0.44 -11.81 4.02
N PRO A 73 -0.11 -12.35 5.13
CA PRO A 73 0.59 -12.31 6.42
C PRO A 73 2.01 -12.88 6.38
N GLN A 74 2.22 -13.95 5.62
CA GLN A 74 3.54 -14.58 5.53
C GLN A 74 4.58 -13.72 4.79
N ALA A 75 4.15 -12.73 4.01
CA ALA A 75 5.04 -11.81 3.33
C ALA A 75 5.23 -10.50 4.09
N MET A 76 4.45 -10.26 5.12
CA MET A 76 4.38 -8.96 5.79
C MET A 76 5.71 -8.52 6.37
N LYS A 77 6.41 -9.41 7.06
CA LYS A 77 7.70 -9.08 7.69
C LYS A 77 8.72 -8.63 6.66
N ALA A 78 8.88 -9.40 5.58
CA ALA A 78 9.85 -9.10 4.54
C ALA A 78 9.53 -7.77 3.85
N VAL A 79 8.25 -7.53 3.58
CA VAL A 79 7.80 -6.28 2.96
C VAL A 79 8.06 -5.09 3.88
N CYS A 80 7.70 -5.19 5.15
CA CYS A 80 7.91 -4.13 6.13
C CYS A 80 9.40 -3.78 6.24
N GLU A 81 10.26 -4.79 6.34
CA GLU A 81 11.69 -4.57 6.43
C GLU A 81 12.25 -3.94 5.15
N ALA A 82 11.72 -4.32 4.00
CA ALA A 82 12.17 -3.80 2.72
C ALA A 82 11.80 -2.32 2.52
N ILE A 83 10.62 -1.91 2.97
CA ILE A 83 10.17 -0.52 2.79
C ILE A 83 10.63 0.42 3.90
N ARG A 84 11.07 -0.12 5.03
CA ARG A 84 11.47 0.67 6.19
C ARG A 84 12.44 1.81 5.87
N PRO A 85 13.53 1.60 5.10
CA PRO A 85 14.45 2.70 4.79
C PRO A 85 13.81 3.82 3.95
N SER A 86 12.74 3.52 3.23
CA SER A 86 12.08 4.47 2.34
C SER A 86 10.90 5.18 3.00
N LEU A 87 10.47 4.72 4.17
CA LEU A 87 9.35 5.34 4.89
C LEU A 87 9.77 6.65 5.54
N LYS A 88 8.90 7.65 5.44
CA LYS A 88 9.08 8.94 6.10
C LYS A 88 8.27 8.98 7.39
N PRO A 89 8.72 9.74 8.41
CA PRO A 89 8.03 9.76 9.71
C PRO A 89 6.58 10.22 9.65
N ASN A 90 6.21 11.01 8.65
CA ASN A 90 4.85 11.54 8.51
C ASN A 90 3.92 10.63 7.72
N GLN A 91 4.40 9.50 7.22
CA GLN A 91 3.56 8.56 6.49
C GLN A 91 2.83 7.64 7.46
N LEU A 92 1.50 7.51 7.28
CA LEU A 92 0.69 6.61 8.07
C LEU A 92 0.64 5.24 7.38
N VAL A 93 0.92 4.19 8.13
CA VAL A 93 0.87 2.82 7.61
C VAL A 93 -0.40 2.15 8.10
N VAL A 94 -1.18 1.60 7.17
CA VAL A 94 -2.43 0.89 7.46
C VAL A 94 -2.26 -0.56 7.02
N SER A 95 -2.53 -1.51 7.91
CA SER A 95 -2.48 -2.93 7.58
C SER A 95 -3.89 -3.49 7.46
N ILE A 96 -4.14 -4.22 6.38
CA ILE A 96 -5.39 -4.95 6.18
C ILE A 96 -5.20 -6.46 6.30
N ALA A 97 -4.00 -6.91 6.66
CA ALA A 97 -3.71 -8.34 6.84
C ALA A 97 -4.17 -8.81 8.21
N ALA A 98 -5.00 -9.85 8.22
CA ALA A 98 -5.46 -10.46 9.48
C ALA A 98 -4.31 -11.18 10.19
N GLY A 99 -4.33 -11.18 11.52
CA GLY A 99 -3.37 -11.93 12.32
C GLY A 99 -2.04 -11.23 12.57
N ILE A 100 -1.83 -10.05 11.99
CA ILE A 100 -0.61 -9.28 12.23
C ILE A 100 -0.90 -8.21 13.28
N THR A 101 -0.15 -8.21 14.38
CA THR A 101 -0.34 -7.23 15.44
C THR A 101 0.42 -5.95 15.16
N CYS A 102 -0.04 -4.85 15.75
CA CYS A 102 0.68 -3.58 15.67
C CYS A 102 2.05 -3.66 16.31
N ALA A 103 2.20 -4.47 17.37
CA ALA A 103 3.50 -4.67 18.01
C ALA A 103 4.50 -5.32 17.06
N SER A 104 4.09 -6.35 16.32
CA SER A 104 4.95 -6.99 15.33
C SER A 104 5.34 -6.02 14.23
N MET A 105 4.38 -5.27 13.69
CA MET A 105 4.65 -4.29 12.65
C MET A 105 5.57 -3.18 13.13
N ASN A 106 5.38 -2.73 14.34
CA ASN A 106 6.24 -1.72 14.96
C ASN A 106 7.69 -2.19 15.02
N SER A 107 7.89 -3.45 15.38
CA SER A 107 9.21 -4.07 15.38
C SER A 107 9.85 -4.08 13.99
N TRP A 108 9.05 -4.33 12.95
CA TRP A 108 9.55 -4.43 11.57
C TRP A 108 9.72 -3.08 10.89
N LEU A 109 8.92 -2.09 11.26
CA LEU A 109 8.90 -0.75 10.62
C LEU A 109 9.63 0.31 11.44
N GLY A 110 10.00 0.02 12.67
CA GLY A 110 10.52 1.00 13.61
C GLY A 110 9.36 1.83 14.19
N ALA A 111 9.60 3.08 14.52
CA ALA A 111 8.62 3.93 15.20
C ALA A 111 7.62 4.59 14.25
N GLN A 112 7.17 3.87 13.24
CA GLN A 112 6.24 4.40 12.24
C GLN A 112 4.79 4.41 12.77
N PRO A 113 3.99 5.47 12.51
CA PRO A 113 2.57 5.43 12.85
C PRO A 113 1.86 4.31 12.08
N ILE A 114 1.11 3.48 12.80
CA ILE A 114 0.48 2.29 12.23
C ILE A 114 -0.97 2.22 12.66
N VAL A 115 -1.85 1.93 11.70
CA VAL A 115 -3.25 1.60 11.95
C VAL A 115 -3.51 0.20 11.43
N ARG A 116 -4.21 -0.61 12.22
CA ARG A 116 -4.59 -1.96 11.83
C ARG A 116 -6.10 -2.02 11.59
N CYS A 117 -6.44 -2.54 10.46
CA CYS A 117 -7.84 -2.77 10.12
C CYS A 117 -8.29 -4.17 10.51
#